data_414707ca97e0db8f29e518b1d2bbe30e
#
_entry.id   414707ca97e0db8f29e518b1d2bbe30e
#
_cell.length_a   1.000
_cell.length_b   1.000
_cell.length_c   1.000
_cell.angle_alpha   90.00
_cell.angle_beta   90.00
_cell.angle_gamma   90.00
#
_symmetry.space_group_name_H-M   'P 1'
#
loop_
_entity.id
_entity.type
_entity.pdbx_description
1 polymer ?
#
loop_
_entity_poly.entity_id
_entity_poly.type
_entity_poly.pdbx_seq_one_letter_code
_entity_poly.pdbx_strand_id
1 'polypeptide(L)'
;MNFDCIPCFQRQALQAARFIQGKEHLQERVIREVMKKLLELSWDSKPIEMAYEVHKVVRTITQVKDPYGEVKKASNDFVLDRYSTFARMIDESEDPLRIAVTLAIAGNIIDFGALREFDVDHTISEVTKRPFAIDDYRIFKEQLNDADTLLFFADNAGEIGFDKLLIESMLKIQSFQRINFVVKGGPIINDATLDDARYVGLDKLPNINFLSIGNGEEDTGPKISSRDVAGWVKTCDLVIAKGQANYEGLSEFDEIFFALIAKCFIVASDLSVNLNDLVFKYNR
;
A
#
# COMPACT_ATOMS: atom_id res chain seq x y z
N MET A 1 3.44 9.90 18.47
CA MET A 1 2.44 10.09 17.38
C MET A 1 2.14 11.57 17.21
N ASN A 2 1.80 12.02 15.99
CA ASN A 2 1.33 13.39 15.75
C ASN A 2 -0.17 13.51 16.04
N PHE A 3 -0.62 14.67 16.56
CA PHE A 3 -2.03 14.88 16.94
C PHE A 3 -2.98 14.89 15.73
N ASP A 4 -2.50 15.20 14.52
CA ASP A 4 -3.28 15.12 13.28
C ASP A 4 -3.71 13.68 12.94
N CYS A 5 -3.09 12.67 13.53
CA CYS A 5 -3.53 11.28 13.39
C CYS A 5 -4.88 11.00 14.07
N ILE A 6 -5.22 11.72 15.15
CA ILE A 6 -6.47 11.50 15.90
C ILE A 6 -7.71 11.72 15.02
N PRO A 7 -7.91 12.89 14.37
CA PRO A 7 -9.03 13.07 13.45
C PRO A 7 -8.96 12.15 12.23
N CYS A 8 -7.76 11.72 11.81
CA CYS A 8 -7.60 10.76 10.72
C CYS A 8 -8.20 9.41 11.08
N PHE A 9 -7.88 8.85 12.25
CA PHE A 9 -8.44 7.58 12.74
C PHE A 9 -9.97 7.63 12.88
N GLN A 10 -10.51 8.73 13.39
CA GLN A 10 -11.96 8.90 13.48
C GLN A 10 -12.63 8.90 12.11
N ARG A 11 -12.02 9.56 11.12
CA ARG A 11 -12.51 9.59 9.74
C ARG A 11 -12.48 8.19 9.11
N GLN A 12 -11.39 7.44 9.28
CA GLN A 12 -11.27 6.07 8.80
C GLN A 12 -12.35 5.16 9.43
N ALA A 13 -12.58 5.26 10.72
CA ALA A 13 -13.60 4.49 11.42
C ALA A 13 -15.00 4.78 10.91
N LEU A 14 -15.33 6.07 10.68
CA LEU A 14 -16.61 6.49 10.12
C LEU A 14 -16.77 5.96 8.68
N GLN A 15 -15.73 6.03 7.87
CA GLN A 15 -15.74 5.54 6.50
C GLN A 15 -15.97 4.02 6.47
N ALA A 16 -15.28 3.26 7.31
CA ALA A 16 -15.48 1.82 7.44
C ALA A 16 -16.93 1.48 7.81
N ALA A 17 -17.52 2.21 8.77
CA ALA A 17 -18.92 2.02 9.17
C ALA A 17 -19.92 2.36 8.02
N ARG A 18 -19.56 3.29 7.13
CA ARG A 18 -20.38 3.64 5.95
C ARG A 18 -20.30 2.57 4.86
N PHE A 19 -19.15 1.98 4.63
CA PHE A 19 -18.98 0.93 3.60
C PHE A 19 -19.85 -0.30 3.87
N ILE A 20 -20.05 -0.67 5.11
CA ILE A 20 -20.94 -1.77 5.48
C ILE A 20 -22.43 -1.40 5.48
N GLN A 21 -22.79 -0.27 4.87
CA GLN A 21 -24.17 0.25 4.85
C GLN A 21 -24.78 0.40 6.25
N GLY A 22 -23.93 0.68 7.24
CA GLY A 22 -24.33 0.85 8.62
C GLY A 22 -25.34 1.98 8.78
N LYS A 23 -26.45 1.70 9.48
CA LYS A 23 -27.43 2.71 9.85
C LYS A 23 -26.76 3.79 10.70
N GLU A 24 -27.32 4.99 10.73
CA GLU A 24 -26.78 6.15 11.43
C GLU A 24 -26.41 5.85 12.90
N HIS A 25 -27.27 5.11 13.62
CA HIS A 25 -27.00 4.71 14.99
C HIS A 25 -25.75 3.79 15.14
N LEU A 26 -25.45 2.97 14.13
CA LEU A 26 -24.23 2.13 14.12
C LEU A 26 -23.00 3.00 13.89
N GLN A 27 -23.07 3.96 12.97
CA GLN A 27 -22.00 4.93 12.73
C GLN A 27 -21.71 5.74 13.99
N GLU A 28 -22.76 6.26 14.67
CA GLU A 28 -22.61 6.96 15.95
C GLU A 28 -21.93 6.08 17.01
N ARG A 29 -22.38 4.83 17.15
CA ARG A 29 -21.79 3.89 18.11
C ARG A 29 -20.31 3.63 17.81
N VAL A 30 -19.95 3.41 16.54
CA VAL A 30 -18.56 3.21 16.13
C VAL A 30 -17.70 4.41 16.53
N ILE A 31 -18.14 5.62 16.19
CA ILE A 31 -17.39 6.85 16.51
C ILE A 31 -17.22 7.02 18.01
N ARG A 32 -18.26 6.81 18.81
CA ARG A 32 -18.19 6.94 20.27
C ARG A 32 -17.19 5.96 20.88
N GLU A 33 -17.22 4.69 20.45
CA GLU A 33 -16.31 3.67 21.00
C GLU A 33 -14.87 3.88 20.52
N VAL A 34 -14.68 4.34 19.27
CA VAL A 34 -13.33 4.72 18.78
C VAL A 34 -12.78 5.91 19.55
N MET A 35 -13.60 6.92 19.86
CA MET A 35 -13.16 8.05 20.70
C MET A 35 -12.72 7.58 22.09
N LYS A 36 -13.47 6.69 22.74
CA LYS A 36 -13.08 6.10 24.03
C LYS A 36 -11.75 5.34 23.91
N LYS A 37 -11.62 4.51 22.88
CA LYS A 37 -10.40 3.75 22.65
C LYS A 37 -9.19 4.65 22.42
N LEU A 38 -9.31 5.73 21.68
CA LEU A 38 -8.24 6.70 21.46
C LEU A 38 -7.80 7.42 22.76
N LEU A 39 -8.71 7.61 23.71
CA LEU A 39 -8.38 8.17 25.03
C LEU A 39 -7.65 7.16 25.92
N GLU A 40 -7.88 5.87 25.74
CA GLU A 40 -7.25 4.78 26.50
C GLU A 40 -5.85 4.43 26.01
N LEU A 41 -5.60 4.62 24.70
CA LEU A 41 -4.32 4.28 24.08
C LEU A 41 -3.22 5.28 24.45
N SER A 42 -1.99 4.79 24.59
CA SER A 42 -0.83 5.67 24.71
C SER A 42 -0.59 6.41 23.39
N TRP A 43 -0.49 7.73 23.47
CA TRP A 43 -0.20 8.57 22.29
C TRP A 43 1.29 8.58 21.94
N ASP A 44 2.13 7.84 22.66
CA ASP A 44 3.52 7.55 22.28
C ASP A 44 3.63 6.34 21.33
N SER A 45 2.51 5.62 21.11
CA SER A 45 2.46 4.49 20.17
C SER A 45 2.67 4.94 18.70
N LYS A 46 3.13 4.02 17.87
CA LYS A 46 3.25 4.25 16.42
C LYS A 46 1.85 4.40 15.79
N PRO A 47 1.66 5.27 14.76
CA PRO A 47 0.36 5.47 14.12
C PRO A 47 -0.28 4.17 13.61
N ILE A 48 0.52 3.25 13.07
CA ILE A 48 0.04 1.95 12.56
C ILE A 48 -0.56 1.06 13.67
N GLU A 49 0.01 1.09 14.89
CA GLU A 49 -0.51 0.34 16.03
C GLU A 49 -1.85 0.89 16.49
N MET A 50 -1.99 2.21 16.50
CA MET A 50 -3.24 2.87 16.85
C MET A 50 -4.33 2.63 15.80
N ALA A 51 -3.99 2.69 14.52
CA ALA A 51 -4.91 2.37 13.42
C ALA A 51 -5.46 0.95 13.57
N TYR A 52 -4.60 -0.02 13.91
CA TYR A 52 -5.01 -1.40 14.16
C TYR A 52 -6.06 -1.50 15.28
N GLU A 53 -5.80 -0.88 16.42
CA GLU A 53 -6.73 -0.87 17.54
C GLU A 53 -8.08 -0.20 17.19
N VAL A 54 -8.04 0.89 16.44
CA VAL A 54 -9.25 1.58 15.95
C VAL A 54 -10.07 0.65 15.04
N HIS A 55 -9.43 0.00 14.07
CA HIS A 55 -10.14 -0.91 13.17
C HIS A 55 -10.60 -2.20 13.85
N LYS A 56 -9.91 -2.65 14.92
CA LYS A 56 -10.40 -3.73 15.80
C LYS A 56 -11.73 -3.34 16.46
N VAL A 57 -11.84 -2.12 16.98
CA VAL A 57 -13.11 -1.59 17.53
C VAL A 57 -14.20 -1.58 16.47
N VAL A 58 -13.91 -1.11 15.25
CA VAL A 58 -14.87 -1.11 14.15
C VAL A 58 -15.39 -2.52 13.87
N ARG A 59 -14.51 -3.50 13.67
CA ARG A 59 -14.88 -4.91 13.41
C ARG A 59 -15.70 -5.49 14.56
N THR A 60 -15.31 -5.22 15.81
CA THR A 60 -16.04 -5.72 17.00
C THR A 60 -17.46 -5.18 17.07
N ILE A 61 -17.67 -3.90 16.78
CA ILE A 61 -19.01 -3.27 16.86
C ILE A 61 -19.89 -3.70 15.68
N THR A 62 -19.31 -3.74 14.50
CA THR A 62 -20.04 -4.00 13.27
C THR A 62 -20.27 -5.49 13.03
N GLN A 63 -19.49 -6.37 13.67
CA GLN A 63 -19.46 -7.82 13.44
C GLN A 63 -19.11 -8.18 11.98
N VAL A 64 -18.46 -7.26 11.26
CA VAL A 64 -18.00 -7.48 9.88
C VAL A 64 -16.49 -7.66 9.91
N LYS A 65 -16.04 -8.81 9.41
CA LYS A 65 -14.60 -9.16 9.39
C LYS A 65 -13.78 -8.22 8.50
N ASP A 66 -14.29 -7.91 7.33
CA ASP A 66 -13.67 -6.98 6.37
C ASP A 66 -14.67 -5.91 5.92
N PRO A 67 -14.71 -4.74 6.58
CA PRO A 67 -15.57 -3.63 6.19
C PRO A 67 -15.26 -3.05 4.80
N TYR A 68 -14.07 -3.29 4.28
CA TYR A 68 -13.60 -2.78 3.00
C TYR A 68 -13.67 -3.82 1.86
N GLY A 69 -14.14 -5.05 2.11
CA GLY A 69 -14.10 -6.15 1.16
C GLY A 69 -14.70 -5.83 -0.20
N GLU A 70 -15.89 -5.20 -0.24
CA GLU A 70 -16.53 -4.78 -1.49
C GLU A 70 -15.73 -3.69 -2.23
N VAL A 71 -15.18 -2.72 -1.49
CA VAL A 71 -14.36 -1.63 -2.05
C VAL A 71 -13.07 -2.19 -2.61
N LYS A 72 -12.40 -3.09 -1.88
CA LYS A 72 -11.17 -3.77 -2.32
C LYS A 72 -11.42 -4.56 -3.60
N LYS A 73 -12.52 -5.33 -3.64
CA LYS A 73 -12.90 -6.08 -4.83
C LYS A 73 -13.15 -5.15 -6.02
N ALA A 74 -13.93 -4.09 -5.86
CA ALA A 74 -14.19 -3.12 -6.91
C ALA A 74 -12.90 -2.46 -7.42
N SER A 75 -11.96 -2.18 -6.52
CA SER A 75 -10.64 -1.61 -6.85
C SER A 75 -9.80 -2.61 -7.68
N ASN A 76 -9.79 -3.88 -7.29
CA ASN A 76 -9.11 -4.93 -8.02
C ASN A 76 -9.73 -5.13 -9.42
N ASP A 77 -11.06 -5.21 -9.50
CA ASP A 77 -11.82 -5.36 -10.76
C ASP A 77 -11.48 -4.21 -11.72
N PHE A 78 -11.49 -2.98 -11.24
CA PHE A 78 -11.19 -1.79 -12.04
C PHE A 78 -9.82 -1.88 -12.74
N VAL A 79 -8.78 -2.28 -12.01
CA VAL A 79 -7.43 -2.40 -12.59
C VAL A 79 -7.35 -3.60 -13.54
N LEU A 80 -8.00 -4.72 -13.20
CA LEU A 80 -8.04 -5.91 -14.06
C LEU A 80 -8.75 -5.64 -15.39
N ASP A 81 -9.86 -4.92 -15.39
CA ASP A 81 -10.61 -4.57 -16.59
C ASP A 81 -9.78 -3.71 -17.56
N ARG A 82 -8.82 -2.95 -17.05
CA ARG A 82 -7.95 -2.06 -17.82
C ARG A 82 -6.51 -2.55 -17.93
N TYR A 83 -6.23 -3.76 -17.44
CA TYR A 83 -4.87 -4.29 -17.33
C TYR A 83 -4.10 -4.24 -18.66
N SER A 84 -4.74 -4.70 -19.74
CA SER A 84 -4.14 -4.68 -21.08
C SER A 84 -3.86 -3.27 -21.60
N THR A 85 -4.68 -2.30 -21.22
CA THR A 85 -4.46 -0.88 -21.59
C THR A 85 -3.23 -0.33 -20.87
N PHE A 86 -3.08 -0.61 -19.58
CA PHE A 86 -1.90 -0.19 -18.82
C PHE A 86 -0.63 -0.91 -19.28
N ALA A 87 -0.71 -2.22 -19.55
CA ALA A 87 0.41 -2.98 -20.07
C ALA A 87 0.90 -2.40 -21.42
N ARG A 88 -0.02 -2.06 -22.32
CA ARG A 88 0.31 -1.42 -23.59
C ARG A 88 0.92 -0.03 -23.39
N MET A 89 0.39 0.80 -22.49
CA MET A 89 0.96 2.11 -22.15
C MET A 89 2.41 2.00 -21.70
N ILE A 90 2.72 0.98 -20.89
CA ILE A 90 4.09 0.67 -20.45
C ILE A 90 4.94 0.30 -21.68
N ASP A 91 4.50 -0.66 -22.48
CA ASP A 91 5.29 -1.23 -23.57
C ASP A 91 5.55 -0.24 -24.71
N GLU A 92 4.64 0.71 -24.97
CA GLU A 92 4.75 1.73 -26.01
C GLU A 92 5.53 2.98 -25.55
N SER A 93 5.93 3.05 -24.27
CA SER A 93 6.65 4.20 -23.72
C SER A 93 8.16 4.16 -24.03
N GLU A 94 8.82 5.32 -23.98
CA GLU A 94 10.28 5.40 -24.17
C GLU A 94 11.09 4.70 -23.06
N ASP A 95 10.60 4.69 -21.83
CA ASP A 95 11.16 3.97 -20.68
C ASP A 95 10.06 3.16 -19.97
N PRO A 96 9.81 1.92 -20.42
CA PRO A 96 8.77 1.05 -19.87
C PRO A 96 8.87 0.84 -18.35
N LEU A 97 10.08 0.65 -17.84
CA LEU A 97 10.28 0.46 -16.41
C LEU A 97 9.90 1.73 -15.62
N ARG A 98 10.25 2.91 -16.13
CA ARG A 98 9.89 4.19 -15.52
C ARG A 98 8.39 4.38 -15.42
N ILE A 99 7.67 4.08 -16.50
CA ILE A 99 6.21 4.19 -16.52
C ILE A 99 5.59 3.16 -15.57
N ALA A 100 6.11 1.94 -15.51
CA ALA A 100 5.62 0.93 -14.58
C ALA A 100 5.81 1.36 -13.10
N VAL A 101 6.97 1.93 -12.74
CA VAL A 101 7.20 2.51 -11.39
C VAL A 101 6.21 3.64 -11.13
N THR A 102 6.01 4.53 -12.10
CA THR A 102 5.08 5.66 -11.95
C THR A 102 3.64 5.19 -11.74
N LEU A 103 3.18 4.21 -12.52
CA LEU A 103 1.85 3.62 -12.37
C LEU A 103 1.69 2.91 -11.02
N ALA A 104 2.71 2.17 -10.56
CA ALA A 104 2.70 1.53 -9.26
C ALA A 104 2.59 2.55 -8.12
N ILE A 105 3.23 3.72 -8.22
CA ILE A 105 3.08 4.81 -7.25
C ILE A 105 1.69 5.47 -7.39
N ALA A 106 1.25 5.71 -8.64
CA ALA A 106 -0.03 6.36 -8.95
C ALA A 106 -1.25 5.54 -8.52
N GLY A 107 -1.15 4.23 -8.54
CA GLY A 107 -2.22 3.33 -8.08
C GLY A 107 -2.73 3.68 -6.68
N ASN A 108 -1.92 4.32 -5.88
CA ASN A 108 -2.27 4.82 -4.56
C ASN A 108 -3.03 6.18 -4.57
N ILE A 109 -3.14 6.89 -5.71
CA ILE A 109 -4.00 8.09 -5.86
C ILE A 109 -5.45 7.67 -6.07
N ILE A 110 -5.65 6.54 -6.71
CA ILE A 110 -6.95 6.12 -7.19
C ILE A 110 -7.75 5.63 -5.99
N ASP A 111 -8.50 6.54 -5.36
CA ASP A 111 -9.55 6.18 -4.41
C ASP A 111 -10.73 5.61 -5.21
N PHE A 112 -10.62 4.32 -5.50
CA PHE A 112 -11.62 3.58 -6.30
C PHE A 112 -13.03 3.61 -5.72
N GLY A 113 -13.20 4.04 -4.46
CA GLY A 113 -14.51 4.23 -3.84
C GLY A 113 -15.18 5.57 -4.18
N ALA A 114 -14.42 6.55 -4.69
CA ALA A 114 -14.90 7.92 -4.90
C ALA A 114 -14.93 8.36 -6.37
N LEU A 115 -14.19 7.68 -7.28
CA LEU A 115 -14.07 8.11 -8.67
C LEU A 115 -15.18 7.53 -9.54
N ARG A 116 -15.89 8.43 -10.23
CA ARG A 116 -16.71 8.08 -11.39
C ARG A 116 -15.78 7.77 -12.57
N GLU A 117 -16.16 6.86 -13.44
CA GLU A 117 -15.37 6.32 -14.58
C GLU A 117 -14.65 7.36 -15.46
N PHE A 118 -15.09 8.62 -15.44
CA PHE A 118 -14.60 9.68 -16.34
C PHE A 118 -13.23 10.25 -15.99
N ASP A 119 -12.72 9.99 -14.78
CA ASP A 119 -11.59 10.76 -14.26
C ASP A 119 -10.29 9.97 -14.16
N VAL A 120 -10.35 8.65 -14.26
CA VAL A 120 -9.19 7.79 -13.94
C VAL A 120 -8.15 7.81 -15.06
N ASP A 121 -8.56 7.67 -16.33
CA ASP A 121 -7.63 7.67 -17.46
C ASP A 121 -6.95 9.03 -17.59
N HIS A 122 -7.68 10.11 -17.33
CA HIS A 122 -7.11 11.46 -17.26
C HIS A 122 -6.15 11.59 -16.09
N THR A 123 -6.54 11.14 -14.89
CA THR A 123 -5.70 11.19 -13.68
C THR A 123 -4.41 10.40 -13.89
N ILE A 124 -4.49 9.19 -14.46
CA ILE A 124 -3.31 8.37 -14.78
C ILE A 124 -2.43 9.08 -15.79
N SER A 125 -3.01 9.61 -16.87
CA SER A 125 -2.25 10.35 -17.89
C SER A 125 -1.56 11.59 -17.31
N GLU A 126 -2.19 12.30 -16.39
CA GLU A 126 -1.58 13.46 -15.74
C GLU A 126 -0.49 13.04 -14.74
N VAL A 127 -0.72 11.97 -13.99
CA VAL A 127 0.25 11.51 -13.00
C VAL A 127 1.50 10.94 -13.66
N THR A 128 1.36 10.25 -14.78
CA THR A 128 2.52 9.71 -15.52
C THR A 128 3.43 10.79 -16.11
N LYS A 129 2.95 12.03 -16.24
CA LYS A 129 3.75 13.19 -16.66
C LYS A 129 4.39 13.94 -15.50
N ARG A 130 3.98 13.67 -14.26
CA ARG A 130 4.51 14.37 -13.09
C ARG A 130 5.91 13.89 -12.75
N PRO A 131 6.85 14.79 -12.43
CA PRO A 131 8.15 14.40 -11.91
C PRO A 131 8.00 13.79 -10.50
N PHE A 132 8.91 12.93 -10.12
CA PHE A 132 9.07 12.53 -8.72
C PHE A 132 9.75 13.67 -7.96
N ALA A 133 9.24 14.01 -6.77
CA ALA A 133 9.87 14.99 -5.89
C ALA A 133 11.19 14.45 -5.29
N ILE A 134 11.23 13.14 -5.04
CA ILE A 134 12.47 12.39 -4.79
C ILE A 134 12.53 11.30 -5.85
N ASP A 135 13.64 11.25 -6.56
CA ASP A 135 13.80 10.43 -7.77
C ASP A 135 15.11 9.64 -7.75
N ASP A 136 15.08 8.50 -7.10
CA ASP A 136 16.19 7.55 -7.08
C ASP A 136 16.06 6.42 -8.14
N TYR A 137 15.25 6.67 -9.19
CA TYR A 137 15.01 5.70 -10.25
C TYR A 137 16.28 5.19 -10.93
N ARG A 138 17.31 6.04 -11.09
CA ARG A 138 18.57 5.62 -11.69
C ARG A 138 19.27 4.56 -10.82
N ILE A 139 19.28 4.74 -9.51
CA ILE A 139 19.87 3.79 -8.57
C ILE A 139 19.11 2.46 -8.63
N PHE A 140 17.77 2.54 -8.69
CA PHE A 140 16.91 1.36 -8.82
C PHE A 140 17.24 0.55 -10.09
N LYS A 141 17.37 1.24 -11.24
CA LYS A 141 17.66 0.60 -12.52
C LYS A 141 19.05 -0.08 -12.51
N GLU A 142 20.03 0.54 -11.85
CA GLU A 142 21.36 -0.03 -11.68
C GLU A 142 21.32 -1.29 -10.81
N GLN A 143 20.64 -1.25 -9.64
CA GLN A 143 20.52 -2.40 -8.74
C GLN A 143 19.68 -3.53 -9.31
N LEU A 144 18.64 -3.23 -10.07
CA LEU A 144 17.78 -4.22 -10.69
C LEU A 144 18.55 -5.19 -11.59
N ASN A 145 19.58 -4.71 -12.33
CA ASN A 145 20.33 -5.54 -13.26
C ASN A 145 21.11 -6.68 -12.58
N ASP A 146 21.47 -6.50 -11.30
CA ASP A 146 22.30 -7.45 -10.56
C ASP A 146 21.51 -8.21 -9.47
N ALA A 147 20.20 -7.94 -9.32
CA ALA A 147 19.39 -8.50 -8.24
C ALA A 147 18.89 -9.91 -8.59
N ASP A 148 19.24 -10.90 -7.79
CA ASP A 148 18.72 -12.26 -7.88
C ASP A 148 17.43 -12.46 -7.09
N THR A 149 17.21 -11.65 -6.06
CA THR A 149 16.07 -11.78 -5.15
C THR A 149 15.37 -10.43 -4.95
N LEU A 150 14.02 -10.46 -5.02
CA LEU A 150 13.17 -9.32 -4.78
C LEU A 150 12.34 -9.51 -3.51
N LEU A 151 12.30 -8.48 -2.66
CA LEU A 151 11.34 -8.34 -1.57
C LEU A 151 10.42 -7.15 -1.87
N PHE A 152 9.12 -7.39 -1.96
CA PHE A 152 8.14 -6.40 -2.34
C PHE A 152 7.05 -6.27 -1.27
N PHE A 153 7.02 -5.16 -0.54
CA PHE A 153 5.97 -4.88 0.42
C PHE A 153 4.81 -4.15 -0.27
N ALA A 154 3.68 -4.82 -0.37
CA ALA A 154 2.46 -4.25 -0.92
C ALA A 154 1.80 -3.23 0.04
N ASP A 155 0.94 -2.38 -0.52
CA ASP A 155 0.09 -1.46 0.23
C ASP A 155 -1.38 -1.83 0.02
N ASN A 156 -2.10 -1.30 -0.96
CA ASN A 156 -3.55 -1.40 -1.08
C ASN A 156 -4.03 -2.39 -2.15
N ALA A 157 -5.24 -2.94 -1.95
CA ALA A 157 -5.99 -3.60 -3.00
C ALA A 157 -6.26 -2.62 -4.16
N GLY A 158 -6.37 -3.13 -5.39
CA GLY A 158 -6.36 -2.32 -6.61
C GLY A 158 -4.95 -1.91 -7.02
N GLU A 159 -4.22 -1.23 -6.13
CA GLU A 159 -2.82 -0.84 -6.36
C GLU A 159 -1.93 -2.04 -6.73
N ILE A 160 -2.15 -3.20 -6.11
CA ILE A 160 -1.39 -4.43 -6.39
C ILE A 160 -1.51 -4.94 -7.84
N GLY A 161 -2.51 -4.50 -8.59
CA GLY A 161 -2.58 -4.75 -10.04
C GLY A 161 -1.50 -3.97 -10.80
N PHE A 162 -1.19 -2.75 -10.40
CA PHE A 162 -0.06 -1.98 -10.94
C PHE A 162 1.28 -2.49 -10.41
N ASP A 163 1.33 -2.98 -9.18
CA ASP A 163 2.53 -3.64 -8.65
C ASP A 163 2.87 -4.89 -9.45
N LYS A 164 1.87 -5.66 -9.88
CA LYS A 164 2.06 -6.79 -10.79
C LYS A 164 2.64 -6.34 -12.14
N LEU A 165 2.13 -5.26 -12.74
CA LEU A 165 2.70 -4.68 -13.98
C LEU A 165 4.15 -4.23 -13.79
N LEU A 166 4.49 -3.66 -12.65
CA LEU A 166 5.87 -3.31 -12.32
C LEU A 166 6.76 -4.55 -12.24
N ILE A 167 6.33 -5.59 -11.52
CA ILE A 167 7.11 -6.83 -11.42
C ILE A 167 7.25 -7.50 -12.79
N GLU A 168 6.21 -7.52 -13.62
CA GLU A 168 6.29 -8.03 -14.99
C GLU A 168 7.28 -7.22 -15.85
N SER A 169 7.34 -5.90 -15.67
CA SER A 169 8.31 -5.03 -16.35
C SER A 169 9.75 -5.29 -15.86
N MET A 170 9.93 -5.53 -14.56
CA MET A 170 11.22 -5.93 -14.00
C MET A 170 11.67 -7.30 -14.53
N LEU A 171 10.76 -8.26 -14.65
CA LEU A 171 11.01 -9.61 -15.18
C LEU A 171 11.42 -9.61 -16.67
N LYS A 172 11.13 -8.55 -17.43
CA LYS A 172 11.64 -8.37 -18.80
C LYS A 172 13.12 -7.98 -18.85
N ILE A 173 13.65 -7.47 -17.73
CA ILE A 173 15.03 -6.98 -17.60
C ILE A 173 15.89 -8.00 -16.85
N GLN A 174 15.38 -8.54 -15.73
CA GLN A 174 16.10 -9.42 -14.82
C GLN A 174 15.25 -10.62 -14.42
N SER A 175 15.86 -11.79 -14.40
CA SER A 175 15.24 -13.03 -13.91
C SER A 175 15.50 -13.20 -12.42
N PHE A 176 14.48 -13.08 -11.60
CA PHE A 176 14.62 -13.33 -10.17
C PHE A 176 14.58 -14.82 -9.84
N GLN A 177 15.51 -15.30 -9.01
CA GLN A 177 15.46 -16.64 -8.43
C GLN A 177 14.32 -16.76 -7.40
N ARG A 178 13.95 -15.64 -6.75
CA ARG A 178 12.86 -15.57 -5.78
C ARG A 178 12.28 -14.17 -5.70
N ILE A 179 10.95 -14.11 -5.73
CA ILE A 179 10.17 -12.89 -5.49
C ILE A 179 9.37 -13.10 -4.21
N ASN A 180 9.72 -12.44 -3.13
CA ASN A 180 8.95 -12.42 -1.89
C ASN A 180 7.97 -11.25 -1.93
N PHE A 181 6.68 -11.53 -2.10
CA PHE A 181 5.62 -10.53 -2.11
C PHE A 181 4.91 -10.52 -0.76
N VAL A 182 5.00 -9.40 -0.06
CA VAL A 182 4.53 -9.25 1.32
C VAL A 182 3.18 -8.56 1.33
N VAL A 183 2.19 -9.22 1.97
CA VAL A 183 0.82 -8.71 2.14
C VAL A 183 0.43 -8.65 3.61
N LYS A 184 -0.70 -8.05 3.92
CA LYS A 184 -1.26 -8.11 5.28
C LYS A 184 -1.86 -9.49 5.56
N GLY A 185 -1.63 -10.00 6.76
CA GLY A 185 -2.14 -11.30 7.22
C GLY A 185 -3.64 -11.31 7.51
N GLY A 186 -4.28 -10.16 7.52
CA GLY A 186 -5.73 -10.01 7.69
C GLY A 186 -6.22 -8.63 7.28
N PRO A 187 -7.56 -8.44 7.21
CA PRO A 187 -8.15 -7.18 6.77
C PRO A 187 -7.81 -6.02 7.70
N ILE A 188 -7.22 -4.98 7.15
CA ILE A 188 -7.04 -3.67 7.79
C ILE A 188 -7.19 -2.60 6.72
N ILE A 189 -8.12 -1.68 6.90
CA ILE A 189 -8.47 -0.70 5.87
C ILE A 189 -8.62 -1.39 4.50
N ASN A 190 -8.11 -0.80 3.45
CA ASN A 190 -8.06 -1.36 2.10
C ASN A 190 -6.72 -2.04 1.76
N ASP A 191 -5.90 -2.34 2.76
CA ASP A 191 -4.61 -3.03 2.55
C ASP A 191 -4.80 -4.38 1.85
N ALA A 192 -3.87 -4.72 0.97
CA ALA A 192 -3.90 -5.96 0.22
C ALA A 192 -3.61 -7.18 1.12
N THR A 193 -4.44 -8.21 0.96
CA THR A 193 -4.28 -9.53 1.58
C THR A 193 -3.85 -10.57 0.55
N LEU A 194 -3.58 -11.80 1.00
CA LEU A 194 -3.24 -12.91 0.12
C LEU A 194 -4.36 -13.21 -0.89
N ASP A 195 -5.61 -13.05 -0.49
CA ASP A 195 -6.76 -13.29 -1.37
C ASP A 195 -6.81 -12.22 -2.48
N ASP A 196 -6.51 -10.96 -2.16
CA ASP A 196 -6.39 -9.88 -3.15
C ASP A 196 -5.24 -10.15 -4.13
N ALA A 197 -4.07 -10.57 -3.63
CA ALA A 197 -2.91 -10.88 -4.45
C ALA A 197 -3.18 -12.02 -5.44
N ARG A 198 -3.85 -13.07 -5.00
CA ARG A 198 -4.31 -14.17 -5.87
C ARG A 198 -5.37 -13.71 -6.86
N TYR A 199 -6.30 -12.86 -6.41
CA TYR A 199 -7.38 -12.36 -7.25
C TYR A 199 -6.85 -11.58 -8.47
N VAL A 200 -5.82 -10.77 -8.29
CA VAL A 200 -5.18 -10.06 -9.41
C VAL A 200 -4.18 -10.93 -10.20
N GLY A 201 -3.98 -12.19 -9.78
CA GLY A 201 -3.15 -13.15 -10.50
C GLY A 201 -1.65 -12.97 -10.27
N LEU A 202 -1.23 -12.43 -9.13
CA LEU A 202 0.18 -12.38 -8.73
C LEU A 202 0.77 -13.78 -8.54
N ASP A 203 -0.05 -14.75 -8.10
CA ASP A 203 0.34 -16.15 -7.94
C ASP A 203 0.75 -16.85 -9.24
N LYS A 204 0.50 -16.23 -10.39
CA LYS A 204 0.90 -16.73 -11.72
C LYS A 204 2.29 -16.26 -12.16
N LEU A 205 2.90 -15.33 -11.41
CA LEU A 205 4.26 -14.87 -11.70
C LEU A 205 5.30 -15.96 -11.36
N PRO A 206 6.41 -16.03 -12.12
CA PRO A 206 7.44 -17.02 -11.85
C PRO A 206 8.14 -16.74 -10.50
N ASN A 207 8.49 -17.80 -9.79
CA ASN A 207 9.27 -17.76 -8.56
C ASN A 207 8.69 -16.86 -7.44
N ILE A 208 7.37 -16.60 -7.46
CA ILE A 208 6.69 -15.83 -6.45
C ILE A 208 6.47 -16.64 -5.19
N ASN A 209 6.74 -16.02 -4.06
CA ASN A 209 6.47 -16.52 -2.72
C ASN A 209 5.73 -15.44 -1.92
N PHE A 210 4.64 -15.79 -1.26
CA PHE A 210 3.87 -14.85 -0.45
C PHE A 210 4.30 -14.91 1.00
N LEU A 211 4.59 -13.74 1.57
CA LEU A 211 4.84 -13.54 2.99
C LEU A 211 3.72 -12.68 3.57
N SER A 212 3.46 -12.80 4.86
CA SER A 212 2.42 -12.02 5.54
C SER A 212 2.99 -11.26 6.72
N ILE A 213 2.60 -9.98 6.83
CA ILE A 213 2.84 -9.17 8.02
C ILE A 213 1.58 -9.23 8.89
N GLY A 214 1.75 -9.63 10.16
CA GLY A 214 0.62 -9.96 11.01
C GLY A 214 -0.09 -11.23 10.52
N ASN A 215 -0.80 -11.91 11.39
CA ASN A 215 -1.47 -13.18 11.06
C ASN A 215 -3.00 -13.04 10.94
N GLY A 216 -3.54 -11.81 11.04
CA GLY A 216 -4.97 -11.55 11.01
C GLY A 216 -5.71 -11.96 12.28
N GLU A 217 -5.02 -12.49 13.29
CA GLU A 217 -5.56 -12.81 14.60
C GLU A 217 -5.61 -11.56 15.48
N GLU A 218 -6.56 -11.53 16.42
CA GLU A 218 -6.90 -10.35 17.21
C GLU A 218 -5.76 -9.77 18.04
N ASP A 219 -4.74 -10.59 18.39
CA ASP A 219 -3.68 -10.22 19.31
C ASP A 219 -2.34 -9.84 18.66
N THR A 220 -2.21 -9.98 17.35
CA THR A 220 -0.97 -9.67 16.65
C THR A 220 -1.20 -8.54 15.67
N GLY A 221 -1.14 -7.32 16.16
CA GLY A 221 -1.06 -6.14 15.29
C GLY A 221 0.10 -6.27 14.30
N PRO A 222 0.07 -5.56 13.16
CA PRO A 222 1.12 -5.62 12.16
C PRO A 222 2.43 -5.09 12.76
N LYS A 223 3.25 -6.00 13.29
CA LYS A 223 4.62 -5.66 13.70
C LYS A 223 5.49 -5.64 12.46
N ILE A 224 5.46 -4.55 11.71
CA ILE A 224 6.34 -4.36 10.57
C ILE A 224 7.82 -4.44 10.99
N SER A 225 8.15 -4.05 12.23
CA SER A 225 9.49 -4.12 12.82
C SER A 225 9.80 -5.46 13.49
N SER A 226 9.21 -6.59 13.07
CA SER A 226 9.55 -7.90 13.61
C SER A 226 10.97 -8.32 13.20
N ARG A 227 11.59 -9.24 13.99
CA ARG A 227 12.88 -9.84 13.61
C ARG A 227 12.81 -10.52 12.24
N ASP A 228 11.64 -11.03 11.87
CA ASP A 228 11.41 -11.68 10.58
C ASP A 228 11.53 -10.68 9.44
N VAL A 229 10.91 -9.50 9.56
CA VAL A 229 11.00 -8.43 8.55
C VAL A 229 12.45 -7.95 8.40
N ALA A 230 13.17 -7.72 9.49
CA ALA A 230 14.58 -7.36 9.44
C ALA A 230 15.44 -8.46 8.76
N GLY A 231 15.08 -9.73 9.00
CA GLY A 231 15.71 -10.86 8.31
C GLY A 231 15.43 -10.87 6.81
N TRP A 232 14.18 -10.61 6.41
CA TRP A 232 13.81 -10.56 4.98
C TRP A 232 14.53 -9.43 4.24
N VAL A 233 14.56 -8.22 4.82
CA VAL A 233 15.26 -7.05 4.22
C VAL A 233 16.74 -7.37 4.01
N LYS A 234 17.42 -7.96 4.99
CA LYS A 234 18.86 -8.29 4.91
C LYS A 234 19.21 -9.42 3.94
N THR A 235 18.25 -10.22 3.52
CA THR A 235 18.50 -11.43 2.71
C THR A 235 17.99 -11.30 1.27
N CYS A 236 17.52 -10.12 0.88
CA CYS A 236 17.10 -9.85 -0.48
C CYS A 236 17.97 -8.74 -1.10
N ASP A 237 18.28 -8.89 -2.39
CA ASP A 237 19.16 -7.97 -3.11
C ASP A 237 18.47 -6.67 -3.50
N LEU A 238 17.15 -6.73 -3.72
CA LEU A 238 16.32 -5.57 -4.07
C LEU A 238 15.09 -5.56 -3.19
N VAL A 239 14.85 -4.43 -2.51
CA VAL A 239 13.71 -4.26 -1.61
C VAL A 239 12.89 -3.05 -2.04
N ILE A 240 11.59 -3.25 -2.26
CA ILE A 240 10.64 -2.19 -2.60
C ILE A 240 9.52 -2.19 -1.54
N ALA A 241 9.20 -1.03 -1.00
CA ALA A 241 8.12 -0.86 -0.05
C ALA A 241 7.13 0.21 -0.55
N LYS A 242 5.86 -0.20 -0.70
CA LYS A 242 4.77 0.62 -1.21
C LYS A 242 4.03 1.33 -0.08
N GLY A 243 3.68 2.59 -0.33
CA GLY A 243 2.80 3.35 0.54
C GLY A 243 3.43 3.94 1.80
N GLN A 244 2.68 4.84 2.44
CA GLN A 244 3.15 5.59 3.61
C GLN A 244 3.30 4.73 4.86
N ALA A 245 2.38 3.77 5.07
CA ALA A 245 2.44 2.91 6.26
C ALA A 245 3.70 2.06 6.30
N ASN A 246 4.15 1.56 5.13
CA ASN A 246 5.42 0.86 5.03
C ASN A 246 6.61 1.81 5.20
N TYR A 247 6.54 3.05 4.69
CA TYR A 247 7.56 4.05 4.96
C TYR A 247 7.70 4.35 6.46
N GLU A 248 6.60 4.62 7.16
CA GLU A 248 6.59 4.86 8.62
C GLU A 248 7.09 3.66 9.44
N GLY A 249 6.87 2.45 8.94
CA GLY A 249 7.26 1.21 9.63
C GLY A 249 8.67 0.73 9.31
N LEU A 250 9.22 1.07 8.15
CA LEU A 250 10.47 0.51 7.62
C LEU A 250 11.58 1.56 7.38
N SER A 251 11.32 2.86 7.62
CA SER A 251 12.30 3.93 7.37
C SER A 251 13.57 3.83 8.22
N GLU A 252 13.57 3.02 9.27
CA GLU A 252 14.75 2.69 10.08
C GLU A 252 15.69 1.67 9.41
N PHE A 253 15.27 1.00 8.34
CA PHE A 253 16.08 0.06 7.59
C PHE A 253 16.69 0.74 6.36
N ASP A 254 17.96 0.44 6.11
CA ASP A 254 18.67 0.87 4.91
C ASP A 254 18.33 -0.05 3.72
N GLU A 255 18.75 0.37 2.52
CA GLU A 255 18.65 -0.39 1.26
C GLU A 255 17.24 -0.73 0.80
N ILE A 256 16.27 0.15 1.13
CA ILE A 256 14.87 0.03 0.70
C ILE A 256 14.50 1.14 -0.28
N PHE A 257 13.86 0.79 -1.38
CA PHE A 257 13.16 1.74 -2.26
C PHE A 257 11.74 1.96 -1.76
N PHE A 258 11.46 3.15 -1.30
CA PHE A 258 10.11 3.58 -0.93
C PHE A 258 9.41 4.20 -2.13
N ALA A 259 8.28 3.60 -2.53
CA ALA A 259 7.44 4.04 -3.65
C ALA A 259 6.08 4.48 -3.13
N LEU A 260 5.86 5.78 -2.99
CA LEU A 260 4.66 6.32 -2.35
C LEU A 260 4.24 7.70 -2.86
N ILE A 261 3.06 8.09 -2.43
CA ILE A 261 2.56 9.46 -2.53
C ILE A 261 2.49 10.03 -1.12
N ALA A 262 3.02 11.24 -0.93
CA ALA A 262 2.98 11.91 0.36
C ALA A 262 1.57 12.48 0.65
N LYS A 263 0.66 11.63 1.15
CA LYS A 263 -0.77 11.98 1.38
C LYS A 263 -1.04 12.69 2.70
N CYS A 264 -0.14 12.62 3.66
CA CYS A 264 -0.29 13.33 4.93
C CYS A 264 0.86 14.28 5.18
N PHE A 265 0.57 15.34 5.93
CA PHE A 265 1.54 16.39 6.24
C PHE A 265 2.77 15.85 6.98
N ILE A 266 2.60 14.83 7.81
CA ILE A 266 3.69 14.24 8.62
C ILE A 266 4.72 13.60 7.69
N VAL A 267 4.28 12.71 6.80
CA VAL A 267 5.16 12.03 5.84
C VAL A 267 5.75 13.02 4.85
N ALA A 268 4.95 13.99 4.37
CA ALA A 268 5.44 15.04 3.47
C ALA A 268 6.54 15.89 4.13
N SER A 269 6.36 16.26 5.40
CA SER A 269 7.35 17.01 6.18
C SER A 269 8.62 16.19 6.44
N ASP A 270 8.49 14.94 6.81
CA ASP A 270 9.62 14.03 7.06
C ASP A 270 10.47 13.83 5.80
N LEU A 271 9.82 13.65 4.66
CA LEU A 271 10.46 13.53 3.35
C LEU A 271 10.91 14.88 2.75
N SER A 272 10.53 16.03 3.37
CA SER A 272 10.77 17.38 2.84
C SER A 272 10.20 17.59 1.42
N VAL A 273 8.99 17.08 1.18
CA VAL A 273 8.23 17.21 -0.07
C VAL A 273 6.86 17.86 0.18
N ASN A 274 6.11 18.16 -0.89
CA ASN A 274 4.75 18.70 -0.76
C ASN A 274 3.72 17.56 -0.63
N LEU A 275 2.53 17.91 -0.12
CA LEU A 275 1.40 17.00 -0.16
C LEU A 275 1.07 16.58 -1.60
N ASN A 276 0.78 15.30 -1.79
CA ASN A 276 0.50 14.64 -3.05
C ASN A 276 1.69 14.57 -4.03
N ASP A 277 2.90 14.85 -3.58
CA ASP A 277 4.09 14.59 -4.38
C ASP A 277 4.34 13.09 -4.52
N LEU A 278 4.83 12.71 -5.71
CA LEU A 278 5.29 11.36 -6.01
C LEU A 278 6.70 11.19 -5.48
N VAL A 279 6.94 10.11 -4.77
CA VAL A 279 8.24 9.80 -4.17
C VAL A 279 8.69 8.42 -4.58
N PHE A 280 9.90 8.35 -5.12
CA PHE A 280 10.63 7.10 -5.32
C PHE A 280 12.01 7.26 -4.70
N LYS A 281 12.12 6.91 -3.41
CA LYS A 281 13.28 7.20 -2.56
C LYS A 281 14.04 5.93 -2.20
N TYR A 282 15.34 5.94 -2.41
CA TYR A 282 16.25 4.93 -1.86
C TYR A 282 16.74 5.37 -0.47
N ASN A 283 16.48 4.55 0.52
CA ASN A 283 16.96 4.76 1.89
C ASN A 283 18.36 4.16 2.02
N ARG A 284 19.32 5.02 2.39
CA ARG A 284 20.76 4.64 2.53
C ARG A 284 21.13 4.60 3.99
#